data_2052d58bbb742c57a560e33c1bebc9aa
#
_entry.id   2052d58bbb742c57a560e33c1bebc9aa
#
_cell.length_a   1.000
_cell.length_b   1.000
_cell.length_c   1.000
_cell.angle_alpha   90.00
_cell.angle_beta   90.00
_cell.angle_gamma   90.00
#
_symmetry.space_group_name_H-M   'P 1'
#
loop_
_entity.id
_entity.type
_entity.pdbx_description
1 polymer ?
#
loop_
_entity_poly.entity_id
_entity_poly.type
_entity_poly.pdbx_seq_one_letter_code
_entity_poly.pdbx_strand_id
1 'polypeptide(L)'
;MNPEHAALLNTEFCGMAFSTPLVLLSGCVGFGEEYTRVKGFSNRDVGAVCLKGTTLEPRLGNKPHRVYETPMGMLNAIGLQNPGSEKVVNEILSELDFSETRFIANLSGSTVEEYQQVARIFDDSPIDAMEINISCPNVKEGGVAFGNDPDMSARVVAACRQVTNKPLITKVSPNQTDIAENARRCIEAGTDGFAVINTLMGMAIDAESRTPYIGNYQGGLSGPAIKPIALLKVHQVYQVARDHGIPIIGQGGITTAEDALEFIIAGASAVGIGTSLFYDPLIC
;
A
#
# COMPACT_ATOMS: atom_id res chain seq x y z
N MET A 1 4.19 7.90 -25.67
CA MET A 1 4.47 6.46 -25.91
C MET A 1 3.88 6.04 -27.25
N ASN A 2 4.53 5.15 -28.04
CA ASN A 2 3.93 4.56 -29.25
C ASN A 2 2.69 3.72 -28.85
N PRO A 3 1.52 3.87 -29.54
CA PRO A 3 0.31 3.11 -29.19
C PRO A 3 0.50 1.58 -29.18
N GLU A 4 1.34 1.04 -30.06
CA GLU A 4 1.66 -0.39 -30.06
C GLU A 4 2.43 -0.82 -28.81
N HIS A 5 3.36 0.01 -28.33
CA HIS A 5 4.09 -0.27 -27.09
C HIS A 5 3.21 -0.07 -25.84
N ALA A 6 2.28 0.89 -25.87
CA ALA A 6 1.33 1.08 -24.79
C ALA A 6 0.45 -0.17 -24.58
N ALA A 7 0.00 -0.82 -25.67
CA ALA A 7 -0.80 -2.04 -25.58
C ALA A 7 -0.06 -3.22 -24.93
N LEU A 8 1.27 -3.26 -25.01
CA LEU A 8 2.08 -4.30 -24.38
C LEU A 8 2.17 -4.17 -22.86
N LEU A 9 1.86 -2.99 -22.32
CA LEU A 9 1.87 -2.72 -20.87
C LEU A 9 0.53 -2.99 -20.21
N ASN A 10 -0.54 -3.19 -21.00
CA ASN A 10 -1.86 -3.51 -20.46
C ASN A 10 -1.80 -4.81 -19.66
N THR A 11 -2.35 -4.78 -18.46
CA THR A 11 -2.43 -5.95 -17.58
C THR A 11 -3.78 -6.00 -16.88
N GLU A 12 -4.06 -7.12 -16.23
CA GLU A 12 -5.24 -7.28 -15.39
C GLU A 12 -4.81 -7.54 -13.94
N PHE A 13 -5.53 -6.92 -12.99
CA PHE A 13 -5.30 -7.11 -11.58
C PHE A 13 -6.65 -7.20 -10.84
N CYS A 14 -6.95 -8.34 -10.22
CA CYS A 14 -8.23 -8.60 -9.54
C CYS A 14 -9.46 -8.29 -10.40
N GLY A 15 -9.45 -8.64 -11.69
CA GLY A 15 -10.52 -8.34 -12.64
C GLY A 15 -10.57 -6.89 -13.15
N MET A 16 -9.68 -6.03 -12.68
CA MET A 16 -9.55 -4.65 -13.16
C MET A 16 -8.54 -4.57 -14.31
N ALA A 17 -8.94 -3.93 -15.42
CA ALA A 17 -8.01 -3.62 -16.50
C ALA A 17 -7.12 -2.43 -16.11
N PHE A 18 -5.81 -2.63 -16.15
CA PHE A 18 -4.79 -1.60 -15.94
C PHE A 18 -4.15 -1.23 -17.28
N SER A 19 -4.01 0.07 -17.55
CA SER A 19 -3.31 0.58 -18.75
C SER A 19 -1.81 0.35 -18.69
N THR A 20 -1.24 0.24 -17.49
CA THR A 20 0.16 -0.11 -17.24
C THR A 20 0.24 -0.93 -15.95
N PRO A 21 1.30 -1.72 -15.73
CA PRO A 21 1.45 -2.46 -14.47
C PRO A 21 1.86 -1.58 -13.28
N LEU A 22 1.93 -0.25 -13.45
CA LEU A 22 2.38 0.69 -12.42
C LEU A 22 1.23 1.08 -11.49
N VAL A 23 1.47 1.00 -10.19
CA VAL A 23 0.55 1.43 -9.13
C VAL A 23 1.23 2.49 -8.26
N LEU A 24 0.64 3.66 -8.11
CA LEU A 24 1.13 4.66 -7.16
C LEU A 24 0.69 4.29 -5.74
N LEU A 25 1.66 4.29 -4.80
CA LEU A 25 1.44 3.75 -3.46
C LEU A 25 0.79 4.75 -2.50
N SER A 26 -0.07 4.23 -1.65
CA SER A 26 -0.68 4.96 -0.54
C SER A 26 0.38 5.65 0.34
N GLY A 27 0.11 6.92 0.64
CA GLY A 27 0.99 7.76 1.44
C GLY A 27 2.01 8.59 0.65
N CYS A 28 2.15 8.34 -0.66
CA CYS A 28 3.09 9.07 -1.52
C CYS A 28 2.40 10.10 -2.44
N VAL A 29 1.10 9.94 -2.70
CA VAL A 29 0.34 10.72 -3.70
C VAL A 29 -0.95 11.33 -3.15
N GLY A 30 -1.07 11.46 -1.83
CA GLY A 30 -2.27 12.00 -1.19
C GLY A 30 -3.51 11.18 -1.51
N PHE A 31 -4.57 11.84 -1.93
CA PHE A 31 -5.81 11.21 -2.39
C PHE A 31 -5.91 11.13 -3.93
N GLY A 32 -4.80 11.31 -4.66
CA GLY A 32 -4.73 11.15 -6.12
C GLY A 32 -4.91 12.44 -6.88
N GLU A 33 -5.66 13.42 -6.38
CA GLU A 33 -5.81 14.75 -7.00
C GLU A 33 -4.56 15.60 -6.80
N GLU A 34 -3.98 15.60 -5.62
CA GLU A 34 -2.83 16.43 -5.29
C GLU A 34 -1.62 16.18 -6.20
N TYR A 35 -1.43 14.94 -6.63
CA TYR A 35 -0.30 14.55 -7.45
C TYR A 35 -0.45 14.99 -8.91
N THR A 36 -1.67 15.19 -9.40
CA THR A 36 -1.91 15.73 -10.76
C THR A 36 -1.44 17.18 -10.94
N ARG A 37 -1.14 17.87 -9.84
CA ARG A 37 -0.52 19.21 -9.84
C ARG A 37 0.95 19.20 -10.23
N VAL A 38 1.59 18.04 -10.27
CA VAL A 38 2.96 17.89 -10.78
C VAL A 38 2.95 18.06 -12.30
N LYS A 39 3.65 19.09 -12.78
CA LYS A 39 3.68 19.38 -14.21
C LYS A 39 4.30 18.24 -14.99
N GLY A 40 3.56 17.68 -15.94
CA GLY A 40 3.99 16.56 -16.78
C GLY A 40 3.50 15.20 -16.32
N PHE A 41 2.84 15.10 -15.17
CA PHE A 41 2.19 13.90 -14.69
C PHE A 41 0.68 13.91 -15.01
N SER A 42 0.13 12.73 -15.27
CA SER A 42 -1.31 12.47 -15.36
C SER A 42 -1.61 11.12 -14.73
N ASN A 43 -2.77 10.97 -14.08
CA ASN A 43 -3.23 9.68 -13.59
C ASN A 43 -3.37 8.63 -14.70
N ARG A 44 -3.49 9.06 -15.98
CA ARG A 44 -3.51 8.17 -17.17
C ARG A 44 -2.18 7.47 -17.44
N ASP A 45 -1.10 7.95 -16.82
CA ASP A 45 0.24 7.37 -17.00
C ASP A 45 0.44 6.09 -16.18
N VAL A 46 -0.49 5.79 -15.26
CA VAL A 46 -0.41 4.65 -14.34
C VAL A 46 -1.68 3.79 -14.38
N GLY A 47 -1.54 2.50 -14.06
CA GLY A 47 -2.66 1.55 -14.05
C GLY A 47 -3.58 1.73 -12.85
N ALA A 48 -3.04 2.17 -11.71
CA ALA A 48 -3.85 2.48 -10.53
C ALA A 48 -3.17 3.49 -9.58
N VAL A 49 -4.00 4.17 -8.80
CA VAL A 49 -3.58 5.04 -7.69
C VAL A 49 -4.16 4.50 -6.39
N CYS A 50 -3.29 4.13 -5.45
CA CYS A 50 -3.70 3.75 -4.10
C CYS A 50 -3.77 5.00 -3.21
N LEU A 51 -4.98 5.34 -2.79
CA LEU A 51 -5.29 6.55 -2.03
C LEU A 51 -4.65 6.53 -0.64
N LYS A 52 -4.58 7.69 0.00
CA LYS A 52 -4.10 7.83 1.38
C LYS A 52 -4.84 6.91 2.33
N GLY A 53 -4.08 6.25 3.22
CA GLY A 53 -4.63 5.39 4.26
C GLY A 53 -5.65 6.13 5.12
N THR A 54 -6.86 5.58 5.18
CA THR A 54 -8.04 6.20 5.78
C THR A 54 -8.54 5.34 6.94
N THR A 55 -8.86 5.98 8.05
CA THR A 55 -9.47 5.39 9.25
C THR A 55 -10.92 5.83 9.39
N LEU A 56 -11.68 5.16 10.26
CA LEU A 56 -13.08 5.53 10.53
C LEU A 56 -13.17 7.00 10.92
N GLU A 57 -12.48 7.36 12.00
CA GLU A 57 -12.40 8.73 12.51
C GLU A 57 -11.16 9.46 11.99
N PRO A 58 -11.16 10.81 11.93
CA PRO A 58 -10.00 11.61 11.57
C PRO A 58 -8.82 11.37 12.51
N ARG A 59 -7.59 11.37 11.95
CA ARG A 59 -6.33 11.28 12.73
C ARG A 59 -5.39 12.41 12.37
N LEU A 60 -4.81 13.04 13.38
CA LEU A 60 -3.80 14.09 13.21
C LEU A 60 -2.41 13.52 12.89
N GLY A 61 -2.22 12.21 13.11
CA GLY A 61 -0.92 11.57 12.99
C GLY A 61 0.00 11.81 14.18
N ASN A 62 1.24 11.37 14.04
CA ASN A 62 2.26 11.51 15.08
C ASN A 62 2.78 12.96 15.17
N LYS A 63 3.45 13.29 16.29
CA LYS A 63 4.16 14.55 16.44
C LYS A 63 5.39 14.62 15.50
N PRO A 64 5.84 15.80 15.04
CA PRO A 64 7.13 15.98 14.36
C PRO A 64 8.31 15.57 15.26
N HIS A 65 9.46 15.13 14.69
CA HIS A 65 9.74 14.88 13.30
C HIS A 65 9.23 13.51 12.87
N ARG A 66 8.62 13.44 11.69
CA ARG A 66 7.92 12.24 11.23
C ARG A 66 8.59 11.54 10.05
N VAL A 67 9.58 12.19 9.45
CA VAL A 67 10.32 11.70 8.28
C VAL A 67 11.79 11.99 8.48
N TYR A 68 12.65 11.04 8.09
CA TYR A 68 14.10 11.19 8.06
C TYR A 68 14.67 10.46 6.85
N GLU A 69 15.49 11.15 6.06
CA GLU A 69 16.18 10.58 4.92
C GLU A 69 17.40 9.76 5.38
N THR A 70 17.55 8.57 4.83
CA THR A 70 18.71 7.68 5.05
C THR A 70 19.52 7.54 3.77
N PRO A 71 20.78 7.04 3.81
CA PRO A 71 21.62 6.97 2.60
C PRO A 71 21.01 6.25 1.40
N MET A 72 20.10 5.31 1.60
CA MET A 72 19.46 4.53 0.54
C MET A 72 17.95 4.38 0.74
N GLY A 73 17.32 5.40 1.34
CA GLY A 73 15.87 5.35 1.57
C GLY A 73 15.38 6.40 2.56
N MET A 74 14.25 6.11 3.16
CA MET A 74 13.56 7.03 4.06
C MET A 74 12.92 6.28 5.23
N LEU A 75 13.06 6.84 6.43
CA LEU A 75 12.27 6.45 7.60
C LEU A 75 11.04 7.35 7.72
N ASN A 76 9.88 6.78 7.96
CA ASN A 76 8.68 7.56 8.26
C ASN A 76 7.89 7.00 9.44
N ALA A 77 7.26 7.89 10.18
CA ALA A 77 6.31 7.60 11.24
C ALA A 77 5.17 8.64 11.20
N ILE A 78 4.41 8.63 10.10
CA ILE A 78 3.33 9.62 9.86
C ILE A 78 2.17 9.45 10.84
N GLY A 79 1.84 8.21 11.24
CA GLY A 79 0.76 7.94 12.19
C GLY A 79 -0.63 8.02 11.59
N LEU A 80 -0.79 7.63 10.32
CA LEU A 80 -2.09 7.57 9.61
C LEU A 80 -2.84 8.92 9.61
N GLN A 81 -2.15 10.04 9.43
CA GLN A 81 -2.83 11.33 9.28
C GLN A 81 -3.82 11.29 8.11
N ASN A 82 -5.10 11.46 8.41
CA ASN A 82 -6.18 11.44 7.42
C ASN A 82 -7.45 12.12 7.96
N PRO A 83 -8.39 12.55 7.10
CA PRO A 83 -9.58 13.28 7.51
C PRO A 83 -10.78 12.41 7.95
N GLY A 84 -10.63 11.07 7.99
CA GLY A 84 -11.72 10.12 8.25
C GLY A 84 -12.47 9.67 7.00
N SER A 85 -13.06 8.46 7.06
CA SER A 85 -13.67 7.80 5.90
C SER A 85 -14.87 8.54 5.32
N GLU A 86 -15.75 9.08 6.17
CA GLU A 86 -16.92 9.85 5.74
C GLU A 86 -16.53 11.08 4.92
N LYS A 87 -15.51 11.81 5.36
CA LYS A 87 -15.04 12.99 4.62
C LYS A 87 -14.38 12.61 3.31
N VAL A 88 -13.63 11.51 3.28
CA VAL A 88 -13.01 11.03 2.03
C VAL A 88 -14.08 10.70 1.01
N VAL A 89 -15.09 9.90 1.38
CA VAL A 89 -16.13 9.46 0.46
C VAL A 89 -17.03 10.61 0.01
N ASN A 90 -17.47 11.48 0.92
CA ASN A 90 -18.46 12.50 0.63
C ASN A 90 -17.89 13.77 -0.03
N GLU A 91 -16.61 14.07 0.19
CA GLU A 91 -16.02 15.32 -0.31
C GLU A 91 -14.86 15.05 -1.28
N ILE A 92 -13.85 14.24 -0.88
CA ILE A 92 -12.58 14.12 -1.61
C ILE A 92 -12.75 13.30 -2.89
N LEU A 93 -13.46 12.17 -2.85
CA LEU A 93 -13.64 11.33 -4.04
C LEU A 93 -14.39 12.04 -5.16
N SER A 94 -15.19 13.07 -4.87
CA SER A 94 -15.91 13.86 -5.88
C SER A 94 -14.96 14.70 -6.76
N GLU A 95 -13.71 14.90 -6.32
CA GLU A 95 -12.70 15.66 -7.07
C GLU A 95 -11.88 14.77 -8.04
N LEU A 96 -12.08 13.44 -8.00
CA LEU A 96 -11.35 12.50 -8.84
C LEU A 96 -12.08 12.22 -10.15
N ASP A 97 -11.34 12.12 -11.24
CA ASP A 97 -11.84 11.60 -12.52
C ASP A 97 -11.57 10.09 -12.62
N PHE A 98 -12.58 9.29 -12.28
CA PHE A 98 -12.53 7.82 -12.33
C PHE A 98 -12.38 7.24 -13.74
N SER A 99 -12.41 8.07 -14.79
CA SER A 99 -12.13 7.64 -16.17
C SER A 99 -10.63 7.61 -16.51
N GLU A 100 -9.77 8.21 -15.67
CA GLU A 100 -8.34 8.33 -15.94
C GLU A 100 -7.55 7.08 -15.60
N THR A 101 -7.80 6.47 -14.45
CA THR A 101 -7.11 5.29 -13.93
C THR A 101 -8.01 4.56 -12.94
N ARG A 102 -7.50 3.48 -12.32
CA ARG A 102 -8.18 2.80 -11.22
C ARG A 102 -7.81 3.42 -9.89
N PHE A 103 -8.78 3.62 -9.01
CA PHE A 103 -8.55 4.14 -7.68
C PHE A 103 -8.82 3.08 -6.62
N ILE A 104 -7.80 2.81 -5.80
CA ILE A 104 -7.82 1.81 -4.73
C ILE A 104 -7.84 2.55 -3.40
N ALA A 105 -8.91 2.38 -2.61
CA ALA A 105 -8.95 2.95 -1.26
C ALA A 105 -8.06 2.15 -0.32
N ASN A 106 -7.19 2.83 0.44
CA ASN A 106 -6.38 2.18 1.47
C ASN A 106 -7.08 2.28 2.82
N LEU A 107 -7.47 1.15 3.37
CA LEU A 107 -8.21 1.04 4.62
C LEU A 107 -7.27 0.78 5.79
N SER A 108 -7.48 1.49 6.89
CA SER A 108 -6.74 1.31 8.13
C SER A 108 -7.68 1.40 9.33
N GLY A 109 -7.41 0.64 10.38
CA GLY A 109 -8.19 0.63 11.61
C GLY A 109 -7.36 0.21 12.81
N SER A 110 -7.93 0.33 14.01
CA SER A 110 -7.35 -0.11 15.27
C SER A 110 -8.02 -1.38 15.80
N THR A 111 -9.20 -1.72 15.30
CA THR A 111 -9.95 -2.94 15.62
C THR A 111 -10.49 -3.58 14.34
N VAL A 112 -10.87 -4.86 14.41
CA VAL A 112 -11.50 -5.57 13.28
C VAL A 112 -12.79 -4.87 12.86
N GLU A 113 -13.55 -4.37 13.81
CA GLU A 113 -14.82 -3.67 13.60
C GLU A 113 -14.62 -2.33 12.88
N GLU A 114 -13.54 -1.58 13.21
CA GLU A 114 -13.20 -0.35 12.49
C GLU A 114 -12.88 -0.64 11.01
N TYR A 115 -12.07 -1.68 10.72
CA TYR A 115 -11.82 -2.07 9.33
C TYR A 115 -13.11 -2.43 8.58
N GLN A 116 -14.01 -3.18 9.20
CA GLN A 116 -15.29 -3.54 8.60
C GLN A 116 -16.17 -2.31 8.34
N GLN A 117 -16.22 -1.35 9.28
CA GLN A 117 -17.00 -0.13 9.11
C GLN A 117 -16.43 0.75 7.99
N VAL A 118 -15.10 0.92 7.93
CA VAL A 118 -14.44 1.67 6.85
C VAL A 118 -14.71 0.99 5.50
N ALA A 119 -14.58 -0.34 5.41
CA ALA A 119 -14.89 -1.08 4.20
C ALA A 119 -16.34 -0.87 3.73
N ARG A 120 -17.31 -0.88 4.65
CA ARG A 120 -18.72 -0.61 4.34
C ARG A 120 -18.95 0.80 3.80
N ILE A 121 -18.29 1.82 4.38
CA ILE A 121 -18.40 3.20 3.90
C ILE A 121 -17.85 3.34 2.48
N PHE A 122 -16.75 2.67 2.17
CA PHE A 122 -16.16 2.69 0.84
C PHE A 122 -16.90 1.80 -0.18
N ASP A 123 -17.69 0.81 0.25
CA ASP A 123 -18.41 -0.08 -0.68
C ASP A 123 -19.39 0.67 -1.57
N ASP A 124 -20.09 1.66 -1.02
CA ASP A 124 -21.04 2.51 -1.75
C ASP A 124 -20.37 3.62 -2.57
N SER A 125 -19.04 3.74 -2.53
CA SER A 125 -18.30 4.79 -3.23
C SER A 125 -17.81 4.32 -4.63
N PRO A 126 -17.39 5.25 -5.51
CA PRO A 126 -16.97 4.91 -6.88
C PRO A 126 -15.58 4.24 -6.99
N ILE A 127 -14.87 3.98 -5.90
CA ILE A 127 -13.56 3.30 -5.94
C ILE A 127 -13.63 1.92 -6.59
N ASP A 128 -12.55 1.52 -7.26
CA ASP A 128 -12.48 0.24 -7.98
C ASP A 128 -12.16 -0.94 -7.05
N ALA A 129 -11.34 -0.75 -6.01
CA ALA A 129 -10.90 -1.79 -5.07
C ALA A 129 -10.53 -1.21 -3.70
N MET A 130 -10.30 -2.09 -2.72
CA MET A 130 -9.86 -1.72 -1.37
C MET A 130 -8.55 -2.42 -1.01
N GLU A 131 -7.54 -1.66 -0.58
CA GLU A 131 -6.30 -2.18 0.00
C GLU A 131 -6.43 -2.19 1.53
N ILE A 132 -6.48 -3.38 2.13
CA ILE A 132 -6.54 -3.56 3.59
C ILE A 132 -5.13 -3.45 4.17
N ASN A 133 -4.81 -2.34 4.82
CA ASN A 133 -3.51 -2.08 5.40
C ASN A 133 -3.42 -2.65 6.83
N ILE A 134 -3.17 -3.96 6.95
CA ILE A 134 -3.02 -4.65 8.24
C ILE A 134 -1.66 -4.42 8.91
N SER A 135 -0.77 -3.66 8.27
CA SER A 135 0.64 -3.53 8.70
C SER A 135 0.88 -2.33 9.63
N CYS A 136 -0.17 -1.63 10.08
CA CYS A 136 0.03 -0.44 10.91
C CYS A 136 0.56 -0.81 12.31
N PRO A 137 1.78 -0.38 12.69
CA PRO A 137 2.41 -0.75 13.96
C PRO A 137 1.81 -0.03 15.20
N ASN A 138 0.80 0.82 15.02
CA ASN A 138 0.29 1.74 16.05
C ASN A 138 -0.99 1.25 16.75
N VAL A 139 -1.30 -0.04 16.74
CA VAL A 139 -2.49 -0.56 17.43
C VAL A 139 -2.17 -0.86 18.89
N LYS A 140 -2.82 -0.13 19.79
CA LYS A 140 -2.57 -0.18 21.24
C LYS A 140 -3.09 -1.45 21.94
N GLU A 141 -3.91 -2.26 21.33
CA GLU A 141 -4.41 -3.48 21.93
C GLU A 141 -3.46 -4.65 21.66
N GLY A 142 -2.68 -5.01 22.68
CA GLY A 142 -1.83 -6.19 22.70
C GLY A 142 -0.42 -6.03 22.12
N GLY A 143 -0.01 -4.86 21.62
CA GLY A 143 1.38 -4.59 21.21
C GLY A 143 1.86 -5.31 19.94
N VAL A 144 1.03 -6.10 19.28
CA VAL A 144 1.32 -6.79 18.03
C VAL A 144 0.54 -6.12 16.91
N ALA A 145 1.23 -5.70 15.83
CA ALA A 145 0.56 -5.25 14.62
C ALA A 145 -0.32 -6.39 14.07
N PHE A 146 -1.55 -6.12 13.65
CA PHE A 146 -2.46 -7.15 13.09
C PHE A 146 -1.77 -8.00 12.01
N GLY A 147 -0.93 -7.39 11.19
CA GLY A 147 -0.21 -8.07 10.12
C GLY A 147 0.93 -9.01 10.53
N ASN A 148 1.24 -9.11 11.82
CA ASN A 148 2.26 -10.05 12.32
C ASN A 148 1.64 -11.33 12.88
N ASP A 149 0.32 -11.37 13.04
CA ASP A 149 -0.46 -12.53 13.46
C ASP A 149 -1.35 -12.98 12.29
N PRO A 150 -1.13 -14.18 11.71
CA PRO A 150 -1.91 -14.68 10.59
C PRO A 150 -3.41 -14.79 10.87
N ASP A 151 -3.81 -15.19 12.09
CA ASP A 151 -5.20 -15.33 12.45
C ASP A 151 -5.89 -13.97 12.59
N MET A 152 -5.20 -12.98 13.12
CA MET A 152 -5.72 -11.60 13.18
C MET A 152 -5.83 -11.00 11.78
N SER A 153 -4.85 -11.22 10.91
CA SER A 153 -4.89 -10.81 9.50
C SER A 153 -6.13 -11.39 8.80
N ALA A 154 -6.35 -12.69 8.94
CA ALA A 154 -7.50 -13.39 8.36
C ALA A 154 -8.84 -12.85 8.90
N ARG A 155 -8.94 -12.57 10.20
CA ARG A 155 -10.14 -11.98 10.81
C ARG A 155 -10.48 -10.62 10.23
N VAL A 156 -9.49 -9.75 10.01
CA VAL A 156 -9.70 -8.44 9.38
C VAL A 156 -10.19 -8.60 7.94
N VAL A 157 -9.53 -9.46 7.14
CA VAL A 157 -9.94 -9.74 5.76
C VAL A 157 -11.37 -10.28 5.71
N ALA A 158 -11.69 -11.29 6.52
CA ALA A 158 -13.03 -11.90 6.58
C ALA A 158 -14.10 -10.88 6.99
N ALA A 159 -13.81 -9.99 7.95
CA ALA A 159 -14.74 -8.96 8.37
C ALA A 159 -15.02 -7.94 7.25
N CYS A 160 -13.98 -7.52 6.51
CA CYS A 160 -14.16 -6.66 5.33
C CYS A 160 -14.95 -7.38 4.24
N ARG A 161 -14.64 -8.66 3.95
CA ARG A 161 -15.36 -9.46 2.93
C ARG A 161 -16.86 -9.57 3.18
N GLN A 162 -17.29 -9.59 4.44
CA GLN A 162 -18.71 -9.65 4.80
C GLN A 162 -19.53 -8.44 4.35
N VAL A 163 -18.90 -7.31 4.06
CA VAL A 163 -19.59 -6.04 3.81
C VAL A 163 -19.34 -5.46 2.42
N THR A 164 -18.53 -6.10 1.59
CA THR A 164 -18.23 -5.64 0.22
C THR A 164 -18.05 -6.80 -0.75
N ASN A 165 -18.40 -6.58 -2.02
CA ASN A 165 -18.04 -7.46 -3.13
C ASN A 165 -16.92 -6.85 -4.02
N LYS A 166 -16.44 -5.65 -3.71
CA LYS A 166 -15.30 -5.06 -4.41
C LYS A 166 -14.04 -5.89 -4.18
N PRO A 167 -13.05 -5.85 -5.09
CA PRO A 167 -11.77 -6.52 -4.89
C PRO A 167 -11.10 -6.05 -3.59
N LEU A 168 -10.67 -7.03 -2.76
CA LEU A 168 -9.92 -6.81 -1.53
C LEU A 168 -8.45 -7.19 -1.74
N ILE A 169 -7.55 -6.24 -1.54
CA ILE A 169 -6.11 -6.40 -1.68
C ILE A 169 -5.50 -6.35 -0.28
N THR A 170 -4.90 -7.44 0.19
CA THR A 170 -4.28 -7.43 1.53
C THR A 170 -2.84 -6.94 1.44
N LYS A 171 -2.55 -5.80 2.10
CA LYS A 171 -1.18 -5.27 2.21
C LYS A 171 -0.47 -5.85 3.42
N VAL A 172 0.53 -6.68 3.15
CA VAL A 172 1.23 -7.44 4.18
C VAL A 172 2.52 -6.78 4.67
N SER A 173 2.81 -7.00 5.95
CA SER A 173 4.01 -6.49 6.61
C SER A 173 5.22 -7.39 6.35
N PRO A 174 6.41 -6.85 6.10
CA PRO A 174 7.65 -7.64 6.08
C PRO A 174 8.15 -8.02 7.48
N ASN A 175 7.61 -7.36 8.53
CA ASN A 175 8.07 -7.47 9.92
C ASN A 175 7.52 -8.70 10.63
N GLN A 176 7.49 -9.82 9.94
CA GLN A 176 6.98 -11.10 10.41
C GLN A 176 7.88 -12.25 9.95
N THR A 177 7.89 -13.33 10.69
CA THR A 177 8.75 -14.49 10.42
C THR A 177 8.26 -15.24 9.18
N ASP A 178 6.98 -15.59 9.13
CA ASP A 178 6.38 -16.38 8.05
C ASP A 178 5.27 -15.60 7.32
N ILE A 179 5.68 -14.89 6.26
CA ILE A 179 4.75 -14.14 5.42
C ILE A 179 3.89 -15.08 4.54
N ALA A 180 4.39 -16.27 4.22
CA ALA A 180 3.65 -17.23 3.40
C ALA A 180 2.46 -17.81 4.17
N GLU A 181 2.63 -18.11 5.47
CA GLU A 181 1.51 -18.55 6.32
C GLU A 181 0.46 -17.44 6.45
N ASN A 182 0.89 -16.20 6.67
CA ASN A 182 -0.04 -15.07 6.72
C ASN A 182 -0.83 -14.94 5.40
N ALA A 183 -0.15 -15.08 4.26
CA ALA A 183 -0.82 -15.04 2.95
C ALA A 183 -1.84 -16.18 2.80
N ARG A 184 -1.53 -17.43 3.21
CA ARG A 184 -2.48 -18.55 3.17
C ARG A 184 -3.74 -18.23 3.97
N ARG A 185 -3.60 -17.72 5.18
CA ARG A 185 -4.73 -17.38 6.06
C ARG A 185 -5.59 -16.25 5.46
N CYS A 186 -4.95 -15.26 4.80
CA CYS A 186 -5.69 -14.21 4.09
C CYS A 186 -6.41 -14.73 2.84
N ILE A 187 -5.85 -15.70 2.11
CA ILE A 187 -6.50 -16.37 0.98
C ILE A 187 -7.76 -17.09 1.45
N GLU A 188 -7.65 -17.91 2.52
CA GLU A 188 -8.78 -18.61 3.13
C GLU A 188 -9.88 -17.65 3.61
N ALA A 189 -9.50 -16.43 4.01
CA ALA A 189 -10.41 -15.38 4.47
C ALA A 189 -11.08 -14.58 3.34
N GLY A 190 -10.67 -14.77 2.07
CA GLY A 190 -11.30 -14.17 0.90
C GLY A 190 -10.64 -12.89 0.37
N THR A 191 -9.30 -12.77 0.47
CA THR A 191 -8.54 -11.75 -0.27
C THR A 191 -8.53 -12.07 -1.77
N ASP A 192 -8.62 -11.06 -2.62
CA ASP A 192 -8.56 -11.18 -4.08
C ASP A 192 -7.16 -10.87 -4.64
N GLY A 193 -6.32 -10.19 -3.86
CA GLY A 193 -4.98 -9.81 -4.24
C GLY A 193 -4.10 -9.48 -3.04
N PHE A 194 -2.80 -9.32 -3.31
CA PHE A 194 -1.83 -8.89 -2.29
C PHE A 194 -1.07 -7.65 -2.73
N ALA A 195 -0.69 -6.80 -1.74
CA ALA A 195 0.34 -5.77 -1.88
C ALA A 195 1.53 -6.15 -0.97
N VAL A 196 2.69 -6.42 -1.57
CA VAL A 196 3.88 -6.98 -0.90
C VAL A 196 5.12 -6.14 -1.24
N ILE A 197 5.65 -5.38 -0.32
CA ILE A 197 5.49 -5.33 1.13
C ILE A 197 5.16 -3.90 1.64
N ASN A 198 4.75 -3.79 2.90
CA ASN A 198 4.81 -2.53 3.63
C ASN A 198 6.26 -2.24 4.07
N THR A 199 6.49 -1.17 4.83
CA THR A 199 7.81 -0.71 5.27
C THR A 199 8.42 -1.63 6.34
N LEU A 200 9.76 -1.71 6.34
CA LEU A 200 10.54 -2.46 7.33
C LEU A 200 10.79 -1.57 8.55
N MET A 201 10.64 -2.09 9.75
CA MET A 201 10.89 -1.31 10.98
C MET A 201 12.38 -0.96 11.10
N GLY A 202 12.65 0.31 11.37
CA GLY A 202 13.99 0.85 11.51
C GLY A 202 14.07 2.02 12.49
N MET A 203 15.31 2.43 12.80
CA MET A 203 15.62 3.57 13.67
C MET A 203 16.83 4.31 13.10
N ALA A 204 16.87 5.63 13.29
CA ALA A 204 18.08 6.45 13.10
C ALA A 204 18.30 7.32 14.34
N ILE A 205 19.57 7.44 14.76
CA ILE A 205 19.98 8.16 15.97
C ILE A 205 20.94 9.27 15.59
N ASP A 206 20.69 10.46 16.11
CA ASP A 206 21.64 11.56 16.12
C ASP A 206 22.67 11.32 17.23
N ALA A 207 23.91 11.10 16.84
CA ALA A 207 25.00 10.78 17.78
C ALA A 207 25.41 11.98 18.68
N GLU A 208 25.21 13.21 18.19
CA GLU A 208 25.53 14.42 18.97
C GLU A 208 24.51 14.67 20.07
N SER A 209 23.23 14.71 19.70
CA SER A 209 22.13 14.91 20.65
C SER A 209 21.80 13.64 21.44
N ARG A 210 22.24 12.47 20.98
CA ARG A 210 21.94 11.13 21.54
C ARG A 210 20.44 10.84 21.57
N THR A 211 19.70 11.34 20.56
CA THR A 211 18.25 11.17 20.45
C THR A 211 17.90 10.56 19.08
N PRO A 212 16.75 9.88 18.95
CA PRO A 212 16.25 9.47 17.64
C PRO A 212 15.90 10.68 16.79
N TYR A 213 16.18 10.61 15.46
CA TYR A 213 15.76 11.61 14.51
C TYR A 213 14.24 11.70 14.36
N ILE A 214 13.53 10.57 14.57
CA ILE A 214 12.07 10.52 14.48
C ILE A 214 11.47 10.59 15.89
N GLY A 215 10.51 11.50 16.09
CA GLY A 215 9.85 11.72 17.38
C GLY A 215 9.11 10.50 17.95
N ASN A 216 8.80 9.50 17.12
CA ASN A 216 8.21 8.21 17.50
C ASN A 216 9.26 7.12 17.81
N TYR A 217 10.55 7.44 17.94
CA TYR A 217 11.71 6.58 18.16
C TYR A 217 12.02 5.66 16.98
N GLN A 218 11.04 4.99 16.40
CA GLN A 218 11.13 4.05 15.29
C GLN A 218 10.16 4.43 14.19
N GLY A 219 10.47 4.06 12.96
CA GLY A 219 9.64 4.29 11.79
C GLY A 219 9.77 3.20 10.75
N GLY A 220 8.94 3.25 9.74
CA GLY A 220 9.03 2.37 8.60
C GLY A 220 10.12 2.82 7.63
N LEU A 221 11.11 1.96 7.36
CA LEU A 221 12.11 2.15 6.33
C LEU A 221 11.54 1.76 4.97
N SER A 222 11.73 2.61 3.98
CA SER A 222 11.35 2.41 2.58
C SER A 222 12.47 2.86 1.64
N GLY A 223 12.32 2.63 0.33
CA GLY A 223 13.31 3.00 -0.68
C GLY A 223 14.27 1.86 -1.05
N PRO A 224 15.32 2.12 -1.84
CA PRO A 224 16.21 1.09 -2.41
C PRO A 224 16.80 0.11 -1.40
N ALA A 225 17.05 0.56 -0.16
CA ALA A 225 17.60 -0.28 0.90
C ALA A 225 16.78 -1.54 1.20
N ILE A 226 15.47 -1.54 0.96
CA ILE A 226 14.61 -2.70 1.26
C ILE A 226 14.33 -3.60 0.06
N LYS A 227 14.78 -3.24 -1.17
CA LYS A 227 14.47 -4.00 -2.40
C LYS A 227 14.80 -5.50 -2.30
N PRO A 228 15.96 -5.94 -1.83
CA PRO A 228 16.28 -7.38 -1.75
C PRO A 228 15.33 -8.15 -0.81
N ILE A 229 14.88 -7.49 0.26
CA ILE A 229 13.93 -8.08 1.20
C ILE A 229 12.54 -8.15 0.56
N ALA A 230 12.13 -7.09 -0.13
CA ALA A 230 10.86 -7.02 -0.83
C ALA A 230 10.74 -8.12 -1.90
N LEU A 231 11.76 -8.30 -2.74
CA LEU A 231 11.83 -9.35 -3.76
C LEU A 231 11.67 -10.75 -3.15
N LEU A 232 12.40 -11.05 -2.07
CA LEU A 232 12.26 -12.32 -1.36
C LEU A 232 10.84 -12.52 -0.84
N LYS A 233 10.25 -11.50 -0.23
CA LYS A 233 8.88 -11.58 0.33
C LYS A 233 7.82 -11.72 -0.75
N VAL A 234 7.96 -11.02 -1.89
CA VAL A 234 7.09 -11.22 -3.07
C VAL A 234 7.16 -12.66 -3.54
N HIS A 235 8.37 -13.21 -3.70
CA HIS A 235 8.55 -14.60 -4.12
C HIS A 235 7.91 -15.59 -3.12
N GLN A 236 8.08 -15.37 -1.82
CA GLN A 236 7.47 -16.22 -0.78
C GLN A 236 5.93 -16.21 -0.84
N VAL A 237 5.32 -15.03 -1.02
CA VAL A 237 3.85 -14.90 -1.17
C VAL A 237 3.41 -15.52 -2.49
N TYR A 238 4.14 -15.31 -3.59
CA TYR A 238 3.84 -15.91 -4.88
C TYR A 238 3.77 -17.44 -4.84
N GLN A 239 4.65 -18.11 -4.08
CA GLN A 239 4.64 -19.57 -3.97
C GLN A 239 3.31 -20.13 -3.42
N VAL A 240 2.55 -19.35 -2.67
CA VAL A 240 1.24 -19.76 -2.15
C VAL A 240 0.07 -19.14 -2.93
N ALA A 241 0.23 -17.94 -3.45
CA ALA A 241 -0.82 -17.20 -4.16
C ALA A 241 -1.10 -17.75 -5.57
N ARG A 242 -0.06 -18.23 -6.28
CA ARG A 242 -0.14 -18.71 -7.68
C ARG A 242 -1.12 -19.87 -7.87
N ASP A 243 -1.19 -20.78 -6.90
CA ASP A 243 -2.03 -21.97 -6.98
C ASP A 243 -3.52 -21.61 -6.85
N HIS A 244 -3.82 -20.40 -6.38
CA HIS A 244 -5.17 -19.82 -6.27
C HIS A 244 -5.44 -18.73 -7.33
N GLY A 245 -4.48 -18.44 -8.22
CA GLY A 245 -4.60 -17.40 -9.23
C GLY A 245 -4.68 -15.99 -8.66
N ILE A 246 -4.17 -15.76 -7.44
CA ILE A 246 -4.26 -14.47 -6.75
C ILE A 246 -3.07 -13.58 -7.15
N PRO A 247 -3.31 -12.38 -7.75
CA PRO A 247 -2.27 -11.50 -8.21
C PRO A 247 -1.61 -10.71 -7.08
N ILE A 248 -0.39 -10.23 -7.34
CA ILE A 248 0.44 -9.50 -6.38
C ILE A 248 0.88 -8.15 -6.95
N ILE A 249 0.69 -7.06 -6.20
CA ILE A 249 1.40 -5.80 -6.39
C ILE A 249 2.73 -5.91 -5.65
N GLY A 250 3.84 -6.06 -6.38
CA GLY A 250 5.18 -6.09 -5.80
C GLY A 250 5.67 -4.66 -5.53
N GLN A 251 6.11 -4.38 -4.30
CA GLN A 251 6.50 -3.03 -3.91
C GLN A 251 7.62 -3.01 -2.86
N GLY A 252 8.51 -2.02 -2.97
CA GLY A 252 9.61 -1.79 -2.03
C GLY A 252 10.95 -1.58 -2.73
N GLY A 253 11.33 -0.32 -2.93
CA GLY A 253 12.64 0.08 -3.44
C GLY A 253 12.79 0.08 -4.96
N ILE A 254 11.70 0.13 -5.71
CA ILE A 254 11.69 0.25 -7.17
C ILE A 254 12.06 1.68 -7.56
N THR A 255 13.10 1.82 -8.39
CA THR A 255 13.62 3.11 -8.89
C THR A 255 13.93 3.10 -10.37
N THR A 256 13.96 1.93 -11.01
CA THR A 256 14.24 1.75 -12.43
C THR A 256 13.28 0.75 -13.05
N ALA A 257 13.20 0.72 -14.38
CA ALA A 257 12.46 -0.30 -15.11
C ALA A 257 13.00 -1.72 -14.86
N GLU A 258 14.32 -1.86 -14.65
CA GLU A 258 14.94 -3.14 -14.31
C GLU A 258 14.48 -3.63 -12.94
N ASP A 259 14.40 -2.72 -11.94
CA ASP A 259 13.83 -3.07 -10.64
C ASP A 259 12.38 -3.59 -10.80
N ALA A 260 11.57 -2.93 -11.60
CA ALA A 260 10.19 -3.35 -11.86
C ALA A 260 10.13 -4.76 -12.48
N LEU A 261 11.00 -5.04 -13.46
CA LEU A 261 11.11 -6.36 -14.08
C LEU A 261 11.53 -7.44 -13.09
N GLU A 262 12.45 -7.14 -12.16
CA GLU A 262 12.83 -8.09 -11.09
C GLU A 262 11.62 -8.50 -10.24
N PHE A 263 10.73 -7.54 -9.90
CA PHE A 263 9.51 -7.85 -9.15
C PHE A 263 8.52 -8.71 -9.97
N ILE A 264 8.36 -8.45 -11.27
CA ILE A 264 7.53 -9.30 -12.15
C ILE A 264 8.11 -10.71 -12.22
N ILE A 265 9.42 -10.85 -12.38
CA ILE A 265 10.10 -12.16 -12.40
C ILE A 265 9.95 -12.88 -11.05
N ALA A 266 9.94 -12.14 -9.93
CA ALA A 266 9.71 -12.71 -8.60
C ALA A 266 8.27 -13.22 -8.39
N GLY A 267 7.33 -12.85 -9.28
CA GLY A 267 5.93 -13.31 -9.28
C GLY A 267 4.88 -12.21 -9.09
N ALA A 268 5.26 -10.93 -9.17
CA ALA A 268 4.29 -9.83 -9.15
C ALA A 268 3.54 -9.71 -10.48
N SER A 269 2.27 -9.32 -10.43
CA SER A 269 1.42 -9.01 -11.59
C SER A 269 1.41 -7.51 -11.91
N ALA A 270 1.69 -6.69 -10.90
CA ALA A 270 1.83 -5.25 -10.99
C ALA A 270 2.92 -4.78 -10.01
N VAL A 271 3.41 -3.56 -10.17
CA VAL A 271 4.50 -3.01 -9.34
C VAL A 271 4.12 -1.67 -8.73
N GLY A 272 4.47 -1.50 -7.46
CA GLY A 272 4.10 -0.32 -6.68
C GLY A 272 5.25 0.68 -6.55
N ILE A 273 5.03 1.91 -6.98
CA ILE A 273 5.99 3.01 -6.92
C ILE A 273 5.64 3.92 -5.73
N GLY A 274 6.60 4.12 -4.83
CA GLY A 274 6.39 4.89 -3.61
C GLY A 274 7.48 5.91 -3.34
N THR A 275 8.49 5.56 -2.53
CA THR A 275 9.54 6.48 -2.06
C THR A 275 10.27 7.20 -3.19
N SER A 276 10.46 6.55 -4.34
CA SER A 276 11.10 7.15 -5.52
C SER A 276 10.37 8.39 -6.05
N LEU A 277 9.06 8.49 -5.85
CA LEU A 277 8.27 9.69 -6.21
C LEU A 277 8.69 10.96 -5.46
N PHE A 278 9.32 10.84 -4.29
CA PHE A 278 9.83 12.00 -3.54
C PHE A 278 11.16 12.51 -4.10
N TYR A 279 11.89 11.69 -4.85
CA TYR A 279 13.15 12.07 -5.51
C TYR A 279 12.92 12.50 -6.96
N ASP A 280 12.08 11.74 -7.68
CA ASP A 280 11.68 12.04 -9.05
C ASP A 280 10.15 11.87 -9.21
N PRO A 281 9.37 12.94 -9.20
CA PRO A 281 7.92 12.89 -9.36
C PRO A 281 7.43 12.35 -10.71
N LEU A 282 8.30 12.25 -11.71
CA LEU A 282 7.97 11.77 -13.06
C LEU A 282 8.60 10.42 -13.38
N ILE A 283 9.00 9.66 -12.38
CA ILE A 283 9.69 8.36 -12.54
C ILE A 283 8.80 7.27 -13.20
N CYS A 284 7.50 7.47 -13.27
CA CYS A 284 6.53 6.52 -13.85
C CYS A 284 6.47 6.53 -15.36
#